data_45bc579e9fe937080f9a07845ebece94
#
_entry.id   45bc579e9fe937080f9a07845ebece94
#
_cell.length_a   1.000
_cell.length_b   1.000
_cell.length_c   1.000
_cell.angle_alpha   90.00
_cell.angle_beta   90.00
_cell.angle_gamma   90.00
#
_symmetry.space_group_name_H-M   'P 1'
#
loop_
_entity.id
_entity.type
_entity.pdbx_description
1 polymer ?
#
loop_
_entity_poly.entity_id
_entity_poly.type
_entity_poly.pdbx_seq_one_letter_code
_entity_poly.pdbx_strand_id
1 'polypeptide(L)'
;AIALLGVISSKDVRDTPASVLVDHLNNTPQSDSELYTEYIMNPRVALEFLTPYKSFFATNVDPAFAKQAKDDPQVLVQWVKDSISINNALNPQRISIMPIGVWKARVADINSRDIFFVALARSLGIPARIEPVARKVQYNKEGQWVDVDFEAAAPVNTKYGKVVASYTPIKAL
;
A
#
# COMPACT_ATOMS: atom_id res chain seq x y z
N ALA A 1 -14.42 14.21 9.75
CA ALA A 1 -13.29 15.02 10.28
C ALA A 1 -12.72 14.38 11.56
N ILE A 2 -13.54 14.11 12.59
CA ILE A 2 -13.05 13.56 13.88
C ILE A 2 -12.29 12.24 13.68
N ALA A 3 -12.79 11.32 12.87
CA ALA A 3 -12.12 10.03 12.61
C ALA A 3 -10.72 10.22 11.98
N LEU A 4 -10.57 11.17 11.06
CA LEU A 4 -9.26 11.48 10.46
C LEU A 4 -8.29 12.04 11.53
N LEU A 5 -8.74 12.97 12.36
CA LEU A 5 -7.93 13.54 13.44
C LEU A 5 -7.49 12.49 14.46
N GLY A 6 -8.25 11.40 14.61
CA GLY A 6 -7.92 10.31 15.52
C GLY A 6 -6.78 9.39 15.02
N VAL A 7 -6.41 9.45 13.74
CA VAL A 7 -5.40 8.56 13.14
C VAL A 7 -4.18 9.30 12.57
N ILE A 8 -4.26 10.60 12.35
CA ILE A 8 -3.11 11.39 11.92
C ILE A 8 -2.24 11.78 13.12
N SER A 9 -0.94 11.89 12.88
CA SER A 9 0.00 12.28 13.93
C SER A 9 -0.14 13.76 14.31
N SER A 10 0.26 14.11 15.52
CA SER A 10 0.35 15.52 15.95
C SER A 10 1.29 16.33 15.05
N LYS A 11 2.29 15.69 14.46
CA LYS A 11 3.16 16.30 13.45
C LYS A 11 2.36 16.65 12.19
N ASP A 12 1.54 15.74 11.68
CA ASP A 12 0.76 15.97 10.47
C ASP A 12 -0.29 17.08 10.67
N VAL A 13 -0.91 17.14 11.86
CA VAL A 13 -1.83 18.24 12.21
C VAL A 13 -1.15 19.61 12.14
N ARG A 14 0.11 19.68 12.56
CA ARG A 14 0.87 20.94 12.61
C ARG A 14 1.49 21.33 11.26
N ASP A 15 2.06 20.33 10.57
CA ASP A 15 2.98 20.56 9.45
C ASP A 15 2.30 20.37 8.08
N THR A 16 1.04 19.88 8.05
CA THR A 16 0.31 19.64 6.80
C THR A 16 -0.76 20.72 6.60
N PRO A 17 -0.82 21.37 5.44
CA PRO A 17 -1.89 22.31 5.13
C PRO A 17 -3.27 21.67 5.29
N ALA A 18 -4.22 22.40 5.89
CA ALA A 18 -5.58 21.90 6.10
C ALA A 18 -6.25 21.44 4.81
N SER A 19 -5.96 22.11 3.67
CA SER A 19 -6.48 21.72 2.35
C SER A 19 -6.08 20.29 1.93
N VAL A 20 -4.87 19.86 2.30
CA VAL A 20 -4.40 18.48 2.04
C VAL A 20 -5.17 17.49 2.90
N LEU A 21 -5.40 17.78 4.18
CA LEU A 21 -6.19 16.91 5.06
C LEU A 21 -7.65 16.84 4.62
N VAL A 22 -8.22 17.96 4.16
CA VAL A 22 -9.58 18.01 3.58
C VAL A 22 -9.65 17.19 2.29
N ASP A 23 -8.62 17.25 1.44
CA ASP A 23 -8.54 16.41 0.23
C ASP A 23 -8.65 14.93 0.60
N HIS A 24 -7.84 14.47 1.55
CA HIS A 24 -7.86 13.08 1.99
C HIS A 24 -9.20 12.67 2.58
N LEU A 25 -9.83 13.55 3.37
CA LEU A 25 -11.14 13.29 3.94
C LEU A 25 -12.22 13.12 2.86
N ASN A 26 -12.23 14.01 1.87
CA ASN A 26 -13.26 14.06 0.84
C ASN A 26 -13.11 12.98 -0.24
N ASN A 27 -11.87 12.53 -0.48
CA ASN A 27 -11.54 11.59 -1.55
C ASN A 27 -11.18 10.19 -1.04
N THR A 28 -11.45 9.89 0.24
CA THR A 28 -11.33 8.52 0.74
C THR A 28 -12.59 7.73 0.38
N PRO A 29 -12.48 6.61 -0.36
CA PRO A 29 -13.61 5.74 -0.63
C PRO A 29 -14.25 5.24 0.67
N GLN A 30 -15.56 5.29 0.78
CA GLN A 30 -16.28 4.81 1.97
C GLN A 30 -16.17 3.29 2.10
N SER A 31 -16.10 2.81 3.33
CA SER A 31 -16.02 1.39 3.65
C SER A 31 -16.53 1.15 5.07
N ASP A 32 -17.22 0.03 5.27
CA ASP A 32 -17.69 -0.44 6.59
C ASP A 32 -16.63 -1.31 7.29
N SER A 33 -15.43 -1.41 6.72
CA SER A 33 -14.33 -2.19 7.31
C SER A 33 -13.88 -1.60 8.64
N GLU A 34 -13.64 -2.43 9.63
CA GLU A 34 -12.99 -2.02 10.88
C GLU A 34 -11.57 -1.45 10.65
N LEU A 35 -10.94 -1.80 9.52
CA LEU A 35 -9.65 -1.30 9.09
C LEU A 35 -9.72 0.07 8.39
N TYR A 36 -10.94 0.62 8.22
CA TYR A 36 -11.17 1.82 7.41
C TYR A 36 -10.35 3.02 7.87
N THR A 37 -10.44 3.35 9.15
CA THR A 37 -9.86 4.59 9.68
C THR A 37 -8.33 4.56 9.61
N GLU A 38 -7.72 3.45 10.00
CA GLU A 38 -6.26 3.35 10.10
C GLU A 38 -5.60 3.00 8.76
N TYR A 39 -6.21 2.14 7.95
CA TYR A 39 -5.56 1.55 6.78
C TYR A 39 -6.17 1.94 5.43
N ILE A 40 -7.23 2.77 5.41
CA ILE A 40 -7.81 3.36 4.20
C ILE A 40 -7.83 4.89 4.32
N MET A 41 -8.42 5.43 5.42
CA MET A 41 -8.58 6.88 5.60
C MET A 41 -7.25 7.57 5.89
N ASN A 42 -6.40 7.00 6.77
CA ASN A 42 -5.13 7.59 7.17
C ASN A 42 -4.24 7.86 5.95
N PRO A 43 -3.89 9.13 5.68
CA PRO A 43 -3.07 9.49 4.52
C PRO A 43 -1.59 9.15 4.71
N ARG A 44 -1.10 9.09 5.95
CA ARG A 44 0.30 8.84 6.25
C ARG A 44 0.64 7.36 6.07
N VAL A 45 1.66 7.08 5.28
CA VAL A 45 2.20 5.71 5.11
C VAL A 45 3.49 5.52 5.90
N ALA A 46 4.44 6.44 5.75
CA ALA A 46 5.74 6.40 6.46
C ALA A 46 6.26 7.82 6.73
N LEU A 47 7.35 8.24 6.08
CA LEU A 47 8.02 9.53 6.31
C LEU A 47 7.91 10.49 5.11
N GLU A 48 7.05 10.20 4.15
CA GLU A 48 6.83 11.04 2.97
C GLU A 48 6.17 12.39 3.35
N PHE A 49 6.34 13.41 2.52
CA PHE A 49 5.51 14.60 2.62
C PHE A 49 4.08 14.29 2.19
N LEU A 50 3.10 14.71 2.99
CA LEU A 50 1.70 14.58 2.62
C LEU A 50 1.35 15.55 1.49
N THR A 51 0.74 14.99 0.46
CA THR A 51 0.22 15.71 -0.70
C THR A 51 -1.20 15.24 -0.97
N PRO A 52 -2.04 16.00 -1.70
CA PRO A 52 -3.43 15.62 -1.98
C PRO A 52 -3.49 14.46 -2.99
N TYR A 53 -2.88 13.32 -2.67
CA TYR A 53 -2.74 12.21 -3.60
C TYR A 53 -4.05 11.44 -3.82
N LYS A 54 -5.02 11.50 -2.89
CA LYS A 54 -6.28 10.76 -3.07
C LYS A 54 -7.14 11.33 -4.18
N SER A 55 -7.32 12.64 -4.25
CA SER A 55 -8.00 13.27 -5.38
C SER A 55 -7.25 13.05 -6.68
N PHE A 56 -5.91 13.12 -6.63
CA PHE A 56 -5.08 12.85 -7.79
C PHE A 56 -5.32 11.43 -8.34
N PHE A 57 -5.29 10.40 -7.50
CA PHE A 57 -5.53 9.02 -7.94
C PHE A 57 -6.99 8.80 -8.35
N ALA A 58 -7.96 9.39 -7.65
CA ALA A 58 -9.36 9.33 -8.05
C ALA A 58 -9.62 9.85 -9.49
N THR A 59 -8.80 10.82 -9.93
CA THR A 59 -8.93 11.41 -11.27
C THR A 59 -8.10 10.66 -12.33
N ASN A 60 -6.96 10.08 -11.95
CA ASN A 60 -5.97 9.55 -12.90
C ASN A 60 -5.95 8.02 -13.01
N VAL A 61 -6.59 7.31 -12.10
CA VAL A 61 -6.73 5.84 -12.16
C VAL A 61 -7.99 5.50 -12.96
N ASP A 62 -7.85 4.59 -13.92
CA ASP A 62 -8.98 4.09 -14.68
C ASP A 62 -10.00 3.39 -13.77
N PRO A 63 -11.30 3.73 -13.82
CA PRO A 63 -12.31 3.16 -12.92
C PRO A 63 -12.47 1.63 -13.05
N ALA A 64 -12.27 1.06 -14.25
CA ALA A 64 -12.36 -0.39 -14.46
C ALA A 64 -11.16 -1.08 -13.79
N PHE A 65 -9.95 -0.49 -13.93
CA PHE A 65 -8.77 -0.96 -13.21
C PHE A 65 -8.94 -0.85 -11.69
N ALA A 66 -9.46 0.29 -11.19
CA ALA A 66 -9.70 0.48 -9.76
C ALA A 66 -10.64 -0.59 -9.20
N LYS A 67 -11.70 -0.94 -9.95
CA LYS A 67 -12.62 -2.02 -9.58
C LYS A 67 -11.91 -3.37 -9.55
N GLN A 68 -11.16 -3.72 -10.60
CA GLN A 68 -10.41 -4.98 -10.66
C GLN A 68 -9.41 -5.11 -9.50
N ALA A 69 -8.66 -4.04 -9.21
CA ALA A 69 -7.70 -4.02 -8.11
C ALA A 69 -8.39 -4.17 -6.74
N LYS A 70 -9.60 -3.64 -6.57
CA LYS A 70 -10.38 -3.82 -5.33
C LYS A 70 -10.89 -5.26 -5.17
N ASP A 71 -11.34 -5.88 -6.26
CA ASP A 71 -11.81 -7.27 -6.28
C ASP A 71 -10.62 -8.24 -6.08
N ASP A 72 -9.47 -7.94 -6.69
CA ASP A 72 -8.23 -8.69 -6.51
C ASP A 72 -7.00 -7.76 -6.41
N PRO A 73 -6.51 -7.46 -5.18
CA PRO A 73 -5.36 -6.57 -4.98
C PRO A 73 -4.06 -7.04 -5.64
N GLN A 74 -3.95 -8.32 -6.03
CA GLN A 74 -2.80 -8.82 -6.77
C GLN A 74 -2.65 -8.14 -8.14
N VAL A 75 -3.75 -7.69 -8.74
CA VAL A 75 -3.74 -6.89 -9.98
C VAL A 75 -2.98 -5.57 -9.77
N LEU A 76 -3.17 -4.92 -8.60
CA LEU A 76 -2.43 -3.71 -8.26
C LEU A 76 -0.95 -3.99 -8.02
N VAL A 77 -0.61 -5.10 -7.33
CA VAL A 77 0.79 -5.52 -7.14
C VAL A 77 1.49 -5.69 -8.48
N GLN A 78 0.87 -6.42 -9.40
CA GLN A 78 1.44 -6.66 -10.72
C GLN A 78 1.59 -5.35 -11.51
N TRP A 79 0.58 -4.49 -11.48
CA TRP A 79 0.64 -3.20 -12.15
C TRP A 79 1.78 -2.31 -11.62
N VAL A 80 1.97 -2.25 -10.29
CA VAL A 80 3.08 -1.49 -9.70
C VAL A 80 4.42 -2.08 -10.11
N LYS A 81 4.56 -3.40 -10.07
CA LYS A 81 5.76 -4.11 -10.51
C LYS A 81 6.12 -3.79 -11.96
N ASP A 82 5.15 -3.79 -12.85
CA ASP A 82 5.38 -3.59 -14.28
C ASP A 82 5.55 -2.12 -14.67
N SER A 83 4.95 -1.21 -13.89
CA SER A 83 4.88 0.22 -14.22
C SER A 83 5.93 1.08 -13.53
N ILE A 84 6.52 0.61 -12.42
CA ILE A 84 7.48 1.39 -11.63
C ILE A 84 8.86 0.73 -11.68
N SER A 85 9.79 1.38 -12.37
CA SER A 85 11.18 0.94 -12.42
C SER A 85 11.90 1.26 -11.11
N ILE A 86 12.70 0.33 -10.61
CA ILE A 86 13.48 0.55 -9.38
C ILE A 86 14.87 1.07 -9.72
N ASN A 87 15.22 2.22 -9.13
CA ASN A 87 16.56 2.78 -9.20
C ASN A 87 16.96 3.45 -7.88
N ASN A 88 17.57 2.68 -7.00
CA ASN A 88 18.03 3.18 -5.70
C ASN A 88 19.16 4.22 -5.81
N ALA A 89 19.92 4.21 -6.91
CA ALA A 89 21.04 5.15 -7.11
C ALA A 89 20.57 6.59 -7.36
N LEU A 90 19.34 6.79 -7.85
CA LEU A 90 18.77 8.14 -8.04
C LEU A 90 18.36 8.81 -6.73
N ASN A 91 18.30 8.08 -5.63
CA ASN A 91 17.91 8.61 -4.32
C ASN A 91 18.92 8.21 -3.23
N PRO A 92 20.16 8.69 -3.30
CA PRO A 92 21.22 8.30 -2.38
C PRO A 92 20.94 8.74 -0.92
N GLN A 93 20.19 9.82 -0.73
CA GLN A 93 19.78 10.31 0.59
C GLN A 93 18.56 9.59 1.17
N ARG A 94 17.93 8.70 0.40
CA ARG A 94 16.74 7.92 0.80
C ARG A 94 15.58 8.80 1.30
N ILE A 95 15.42 9.99 0.72
CA ILE A 95 14.28 10.86 0.99
C ILE A 95 13.05 10.26 0.29
N SER A 96 11.99 10.01 1.06
CA SER A 96 10.78 9.40 0.51
C SER A 96 10.17 10.26 -0.58
N ILE A 97 10.07 9.73 -1.79
CA ILE A 97 9.39 10.38 -2.92
C ILE A 97 7.88 10.31 -2.68
N MET A 98 7.20 11.44 -2.84
CA MET A 98 5.75 11.52 -2.69
C MET A 98 5.02 10.61 -3.70
N PRO A 99 3.87 10.01 -3.35
CA PRO A 99 3.15 9.09 -4.23
C PRO A 99 2.84 9.66 -5.63
N ILE A 100 2.46 10.93 -5.72
CA ILE A 100 2.24 11.62 -7.01
C ILE A 100 3.53 11.70 -7.83
N GLY A 101 4.67 11.91 -7.16
CA GLY A 101 5.98 11.94 -7.82
C GLY A 101 6.33 10.60 -8.45
N VAL A 102 6.15 9.50 -7.72
CA VAL A 102 6.37 8.13 -8.24
C VAL A 102 5.44 7.84 -9.42
N TRP A 103 4.15 8.19 -9.32
CA TRP A 103 3.19 8.02 -10.41
C TRP A 103 3.65 8.72 -11.71
N LYS A 104 4.10 9.97 -11.59
CA LYS A 104 4.53 10.76 -12.76
C LYS A 104 5.86 10.30 -13.34
N ALA A 105 6.82 9.99 -12.46
CA ALA A 105 8.17 9.62 -12.88
C ALA A 105 8.28 8.18 -13.38
N ARG A 106 7.43 7.26 -12.92
CA ARG A 106 7.50 5.82 -13.19
C ARG A 106 8.83 5.20 -12.77
N VAL A 107 9.56 5.86 -11.89
CA VAL A 107 10.80 5.39 -11.28
C VAL A 107 10.83 5.77 -9.81
N ALA A 108 11.35 4.87 -8.97
CA ALA A 108 11.44 5.07 -7.52
C ALA A 108 12.61 4.25 -6.94
N ASP A 109 13.03 4.60 -5.73
CA ASP A 109 13.72 3.63 -4.87
C ASP A 109 12.71 2.67 -4.22
N ILE A 110 13.20 1.59 -3.63
CA ILE A 110 12.35 0.55 -3.01
C ILE A 110 11.41 1.13 -1.96
N ASN A 111 11.90 1.98 -1.05
CA ASN A 111 11.07 2.57 0.00
C ASN A 111 9.95 3.47 -0.57
N SER A 112 10.28 4.27 -1.57
CA SER A 112 9.29 5.14 -2.23
C SER A 112 8.26 4.36 -3.04
N ARG A 113 8.63 3.23 -3.68
CA ARG A 113 7.70 2.30 -4.32
C ARG A 113 6.72 1.71 -3.30
N ASP A 114 7.23 1.30 -2.15
CA ASP A 114 6.42 0.68 -1.10
C ASP A 114 5.39 1.67 -0.53
N ILE A 115 5.81 2.92 -0.27
CA ILE A 115 4.93 4.02 0.12
C ILE A 115 3.88 4.28 -0.97
N PHE A 116 4.31 4.33 -2.22
CA PHE A 116 3.43 4.55 -3.37
C PHE A 116 2.36 3.47 -3.48
N PHE A 117 2.73 2.19 -3.37
CA PHE A 117 1.78 1.08 -3.39
C PHE A 117 0.70 1.24 -2.32
N VAL A 118 1.11 1.48 -1.06
CA VAL A 118 0.16 1.63 0.05
C VAL A 118 -0.74 2.85 -0.16
N ALA A 119 -0.19 4.00 -0.58
CA ALA A 119 -0.98 5.20 -0.84
C ALA A 119 -2.00 4.98 -1.96
N LEU A 120 -1.60 4.31 -3.05
CA LEU A 120 -2.48 3.98 -4.16
C LEU A 120 -3.56 2.98 -3.73
N ALA A 121 -3.21 1.90 -3.04
CA ALA A 121 -4.15 0.91 -2.51
C ALA A 121 -5.23 1.56 -1.63
N ARG A 122 -4.81 2.41 -0.67
CA ARG A 122 -5.73 3.16 0.20
C ARG A 122 -6.65 4.10 -0.59
N SER A 123 -6.15 4.71 -1.66
CA SER A 123 -6.96 5.58 -2.53
C SER A 123 -8.01 4.80 -3.32
N LEU A 124 -7.78 3.52 -3.56
CA LEU A 124 -8.74 2.61 -4.19
C LEU A 124 -9.68 1.93 -3.16
N GLY A 125 -9.53 2.22 -1.87
CA GLY A 125 -10.34 1.63 -0.80
C GLY A 125 -9.87 0.24 -0.37
N ILE A 126 -8.63 -0.13 -0.68
CA ILE A 126 -7.99 -1.37 -0.26
C ILE A 126 -7.19 -1.08 1.02
N PRO A 127 -7.48 -1.75 2.16
CA PRO A 127 -6.69 -1.58 3.37
C PRO A 127 -5.25 -2.05 3.11
N ALA A 128 -4.28 -1.17 3.34
CA ALA A 128 -2.87 -1.48 3.09
C ALA A 128 -1.95 -0.79 4.10
N ARG A 129 -0.78 -1.39 4.35
CA ARG A 129 0.21 -0.87 5.28
C ARG A 129 1.63 -1.28 4.92
N ILE A 130 2.61 -0.59 5.51
CA ILE A 130 3.95 -1.12 5.73
C ILE A 130 3.95 -1.63 7.16
N GLU A 131 4.13 -2.94 7.35
CA GLU A 131 4.17 -3.56 8.67
C GLU A 131 5.37 -3.01 9.46
N PRO A 132 5.19 -2.53 10.71
CA PRO A 132 6.20 -1.71 11.38
C PRO A 132 7.46 -2.47 11.81
N VAL A 133 7.37 -3.78 12.04
CA VAL A 133 8.49 -4.60 12.56
C VAL A 133 9.33 -5.16 11.41
N ALA A 134 8.74 -5.95 10.55
CA ALA A 134 9.42 -6.59 9.42
C ALA A 134 9.55 -5.68 8.19
N ARG A 135 8.91 -4.50 8.21
CA ARG A 135 8.87 -3.51 7.11
C ARG A 135 8.32 -4.07 5.80
N LYS A 136 7.48 -5.09 5.91
CA LYS A 136 6.81 -5.70 4.76
C LYS A 136 5.63 -4.85 4.32
N VAL A 137 5.47 -4.69 3.01
CA VAL A 137 4.26 -4.14 2.43
C VAL A 137 3.16 -5.18 2.50
N GLN A 138 1.98 -4.78 2.95
CA GLN A 138 0.83 -5.67 3.08
C GLN A 138 -0.44 -4.99 2.60
N TYR A 139 -1.36 -5.76 2.02
CA TYR A 139 -2.76 -5.40 1.86
C TYR A 139 -3.65 -6.39 2.63
N ASN A 140 -4.86 -5.95 2.97
CA ASN A 140 -5.84 -6.84 3.59
C ASN A 140 -6.82 -7.34 2.54
N LYS A 141 -7.03 -8.66 2.51
CA LYS A 141 -8.06 -9.34 1.72
C LYS A 141 -8.85 -10.26 2.64
N GLU A 142 -10.16 -10.05 2.71
CA GLU A 142 -11.07 -10.90 3.50
C GLU A 142 -10.65 -11.04 4.98
N GLY A 143 -10.18 -9.95 5.60
CA GLY A 143 -9.75 -9.94 6.99
C GLY A 143 -8.31 -10.42 7.25
N GLN A 144 -7.59 -10.88 6.22
CA GLN A 144 -6.22 -11.35 6.36
C GLN A 144 -5.22 -10.40 5.73
N TRP A 145 -4.08 -10.19 6.42
CA TRP A 145 -2.95 -9.45 5.87
C TRP A 145 -2.12 -10.35 4.96
N VAL A 146 -1.96 -9.92 3.72
CA VAL A 146 -1.19 -10.62 2.68
C VAL A 146 0.09 -9.83 2.41
N ASP A 147 1.23 -10.48 2.51
CA ASP A 147 2.52 -9.88 2.16
C ASP A 147 2.59 -9.61 0.65
N VAL A 148 3.05 -8.42 0.28
CA VAL A 148 3.30 -8.06 -1.12
C VAL A 148 4.73 -8.42 -1.48
N ASP A 149 4.88 -9.23 -2.51
CA ASP A 149 6.17 -9.57 -3.10
C ASP A 149 6.22 -9.05 -4.54
N PHE A 150 6.94 -7.95 -4.74
CA PHE A 150 7.13 -7.37 -6.07
C PHE A 150 8.16 -8.14 -6.91
N GLU A 151 8.93 -9.03 -6.32
CA GLU A 151 9.95 -9.83 -7.03
C GLU A 151 9.39 -11.21 -7.44
N ALA A 152 8.30 -11.65 -6.81
CA ALA A 152 7.66 -12.91 -7.16
C ALA A 152 7.35 -12.95 -8.66
N ALA A 153 7.64 -14.08 -9.29
CA ALA A 153 7.16 -14.34 -10.65
C ALA A 153 5.63 -14.26 -10.65
N ALA A 154 5.05 -13.73 -11.74
CA ALA A 154 3.59 -13.78 -11.90
C ALA A 154 3.10 -15.21 -11.61
N PRO A 155 1.99 -15.38 -10.88
CA PRO A 155 1.53 -16.70 -10.49
C PRO A 155 1.33 -17.55 -11.74
N VAL A 156 2.28 -18.41 -12.01
CA VAL A 156 2.07 -19.51 -12.94
C VAL A 156 0.97 -20.34 -12.28
N ASN A 157 -0.07 -20.64 -13.02
CA ASN A 157 -1.23 -21.39 -12.54
C ASN A 157 -0.80 -22.84 -12.18
N THR A 158 -0.02 -22.95 -11.10
CA THR A 158 0.52 -24.21 -10.59
C THR A 158 -0.49 -24.79 -9.61
N LYS A 159 -1.00 -25.98 -9.92
CA LYS A 159 -1.71 -26.81 -8.96
C LYS A 159 -0.77 -27.06 -7.79
N TYR A 160 -1.07 -26.50 -6.63
CA TYR A 160 -0.31 -26.74 -5.42
C TYR A 160 -0.47 -28.19 -4.98
N GLY A 161 0.65 -28.91 -4.84
CA GLY A 161 0.66 -30.20 -4.17
C GLY A 161 0.79 -30.00 -2.66
N LYS A 162 0.02 -30.74 -1.86
CA LYS A 162 0.16 -30.77 -0.40
C LYS A 162 1.36 -31.64 -0.03
N VAL A 163 2.42 -31.07 0.53
CA VAL A 163 3.51 -31.84 1.15
C VAL A 163 3.10 -32.16 2.58
N VAL A 164 2.93 -33.44 2.89
CA VAL A 164 2.71 -33.92 4.26
C VAL A 164 4.01 -34.53 4.74
N ALA A 165 4.70 -33.87 5.70
CA ALA A 165 5.84 -34.43 6.39
C ALA A 165 5.34 -35.15 7.65
N SER A 166 5.60 -36.43 7.77
CA SER A 166 5.35 -37.21 8.99
C SER A 166 6.66 -37.47 9.71
N TYR A 167 6.71 -37.18 11.01
CA TYR A 167 7.85 -37.47 11.86
C TYR A 167 7.51 -38.62 12.82
N THR A 168 8.31 -39.68 12.78
CA THR A 168 8.25 -40.76 13.78
C THR A 168 9.43 -40.59 14.72
N PRO A 169 9.20 -40.29 16.01
CA PRO A 169 10.32 -40.16 16.97
C PRO A 169 11.05 -41.49 17.11
N ILE A 170 12.38 -41.45 16.97
CA ILE A 170 13.24 -42.57 17.33
C ILE A 170 13.27 -42.64 18.83
N LYS A 171 12.85 -43.77 19.43
CA LYS A 171 13.03 -44.01 20.87
C LYS A 171 14.53 -44.02 21.17
N ALA A 172 14.96 -43.12 22.07
CA ALA A 172 16.29 -43.23 22.64
C ALA A 172 16.37 -44.55 23.43
N LEU A 173 17.45 -45.29 23.18
CA LEU A 173 17.82 -46.50 23.96
C LEU A 173 18.31 -46.10 25.32
#